data_1a6670cd845e171c8d61bf9e76976e48
#
_entry.id   1a6670cd845e171c8d61bf9e76976e48
#
_cell.length_a   1.000
_cell.length_b   1.000
_cell.length_c   1.000
_cell.angle_alpha   90.00
_cell.angle_beta   90.00
_cell.angle_gamma   90.00
#
_symmetry.space_group_name_H-M   'P 1'
#
loop_
_entity.id
_entity.type
_entity.pdbx_description
1 polymer ?
#
loop_
_entity_poly.entity_id
_entity_poly.type
_entity_poly.pdbx_seq_one_letter_code
_entity_poly.pdbx_strand_id
1 'polypeptide(L)'
;GFERVILGREASISDIKRIKDKVPELELEAFVHGAMCMSYSGRCMLSSYLTGRSANRGDCSHTCRWNYKMYALEEEERKGTYFPIEENGDYTTILSSKDLCMIDHVKELEEAGLSSLKIEGRMKSVYYVAVVTRAYRKAIDDDKDKDLYKRDIFDVSHREFTTGFFFRDDPIEARVDDDVSRPTSYG
;
A
#
# COMPACT_ATOMS: atom_id res chain seq x y z
N GLY A 1 -6.89 -2.59 28.41
CA GLY A 1 -6.30 -3.14 27.18
C GLY A 1 -6.67 -2.27 25.99
N PHE A 2 -6.13 -2.58 24.84
CA PHE A 2 -6.54 -1.94 23.59
C PHE A 2 -7.82 -2.62 23.07
N GLU A 3 -8.76 -1.83 22.56
CA GLU A 3 -9.98 -2.33 21.93
C GLU A 3 -9.72 -2.68 20.46
N ARG A 4 -8.88 -1.89 19.77
CA ARG A 4 -8.53 -2.08 18.36
C ARG A 4 -7.03 -1.92 18.13
N VAL A 5 -6.48 -2.72 17.23
CA VAL A 5 -5.09 -2.63 16.76
C VAL A 5 -5.05 -2.49 15.24
N ILE A 6 -4.25 -1.52 14.78
CA ILE A 6 -3.97 -1.34 13.34
C ILE A 6 -2.74 -2.17 12.99
N LEU A 7 -2.91 -3.11 12.09
CA LEU A 7 -1.83 -3.99 11.65
C LEU A 7 -0.87 -3.27 10.71
N GLY A 8 0.38 -3.70 10.72
CA GLY A 8 1.35 -3.32 9.70
C GLY A 8 0.92 -3.83 8.32
N ARG A 9 1.36 -3.15 7.25
CA ARG A 9 1.03 -3.54 5.87
C ARG A 9 1.60 -4.90 5.45
N GLU A 10 2.52 -5.43 6.24
CA GLU A 10 3.17 -6.73 6.06
C GLU A 10 2.34 -7.92 6.56
N ALA A 11 1.25 -7.67 7.28
CA ALA A 11 0.39 -8.73 7.82
C ALA A 11 -0.37 -9.42 6.68
N SER A 12 -0.29 -10.76 6.67
CA SER A 12 -1.03 -11.62 5.76
C SER A 12 -2.42 -12.01 6.32
N ILE A 13 -3.28 -12.59 5.48
CA ILE A 13 -4.54 -13.19 5.93
C ILE A 13 -4.31 -14.28 6.97
N SER A 14 -3.26 -15.07 6.81
CA SER A 14 -2.88 -16.11 7.79
C SER A 14 -2.47 -15.50 9.14
N ASP A 15 -1.77 -14.36 9.14
CA ASP A 15 -1.44 -13.64 10.37
C ASP A 15 -2.69 -13.11 11.07
N ILE A 16 -3.63 -12.53 10.31
CA ILE A 16 -4.89 -12.01 10.85
C ILE A 16 -5.66 -13.14 11.54
N LYS A 17 -5.85 -14.27 10.88
CA LYS A 17 -6.53 -15.45 11.44
C LYS A 17 -5.83 -15.93 12.71
N ARG A 18 -4.50 -16.06 12.68
CA ARG A 18 -3.71 -16.49 13.85
C ARG A 18 -3.84 -15.55 15.04
N ILE A 19 -3.95 -14.23 14.81
CA ILE A 19 -4.19 -13.24 15.88
C ILE A 19 -5.60 -13.41 16.43
N LYS A 20 -6.61 -13.54 15.57
CA LYS A 20 -8.00 -13.73 15.98
C LYS A 20 -8.22 -15.02 16.75
N ASP A 21 -7.54 -16.10 16.40
CA ASP A 21 -7.59 -17.35 17.15
C ASP A 21 -7.07 -17.20 18.58
N LYS A 22 -6.05 -16.34 18.79
CA LYS A 22 -5.47 -16.10 20.12
C LYS A 22 -6.20 -15.07 20.95
N VAL A 23 -6.75 -14.04 20.31
CA VAL A 23 -7.40 -12.89 20.96
C VAL A 23 -8.69 -12.54 20.20
N PRO A 24 -9.75 -13.37 20.32
CA PRO A 24 -10.99 -13.23 19.53
C PRO A 24 -11.70 -11.89 19.71
N GLU A 25 -11.63 -11.30 20.91
CA GLU A 25 -12.29 -10.05 21.26
C GLU A 25 -11.59 -8.79 20.70
N LEU A 26 -10.31 -8.90 20.30
CA LEU A 26 -9.56 -7.75 19.79
C LEU A 26 -10.03 -7.39 18.39
N GLU A 27 -10.44 -6.13 18.21
CA GLU A 27 -10.72 -5.60 16.87
C GLU A 27 -9.43 -5.39 16.08
N LEU A 28 -9.42 -5.86 14.84
CA LEU A 28 -8.28 -5.68 13.94
C LEU A 28 -8.64 -4.74 12.80
N GLU A 29 -7.75 -3.79 12.52
CA GLU A 29 -7.82 -2.88 11.39
C GLU A 29 -6.58 -3.07 10.51
N ALA A 30 -6.77 -3.10 9.19
CA ALA A 30 -5.65 -3.17 8.24
C ALA A 30 -5.84 -2.19 7.08
N PHE A 31 -4.74 -1.71 6.52
CA PHE A 31 -4.77 -0.96 5.27
C PHE A 31 -5.19 -1.90 4.13
N VAL A 32 -6.19 -1.49 3.36
CA VAL A 32 -6.74 -2.25 2.24
C VAL A 32 -6.66 -1.52 0.91
N HIS A 33 -6.34 -0.22 0.92
CA HIS A 33 -6.25 0.57 -0.29
C HIS A 33 -5.28 1.74 -0.16
N GLY A 34 -4.62 2.07 -1.28
CA GLY A 34 -3.77 3.23 -1.45
C GLY A 34 -2.29 2.90 -1.40
N ALA A 35 -1.47 3.92 -1.18
CA ALA A 35 -0.03 3.85 -1.31
C ALA A 35 0.63 2.83 -0.37
N MET A 36 1.34 1.85 -0.95
CA MET A 36 2.23 0.98 -0.18
C MET A 36 3.52 1.71 0.18
N CYS A 37 4.08 1.38 1.34
CA CYS A 37 5.37 1.89 1.77
C CYS A 37 6.50 1.01 1.23
N MET A 38 7.60 1.63 0.79
CA MET A 38 8.82 0.91 0.42
C MET A 38 9.55 0.30 1.64
N SER A 39 9.34 0.87 2.82
CA SER A 39 9.98 0.43 4.05
C SER A 39 9.06 -0.47 4.86
N TYR A 40 9.66 -1.38 5.63
CA TYR A 40 8.96 -2.15 6.64
C TYR A 40 8.28 -1.20 7.64
N SER A 41 7.07 -1.51 8.09
CA SER A 41 6.31 -0.67 9.01
C SER A 41 7.10 -0.35 10.28
N GLY A 42 7.16 0.94 10.65
CA GLY A 42 7.94 1.43 11.77
C GLY A 42 9.46 1.46 11.57
N ARG A 43 9.98 1.23 10.36
CA ARG A 43 11.42 1.15 10.07
C ARG A 43 11.91 2.18 9.02
N CYS A 44 11.08 3.14 8.64
CA CYS A 44 11.48 4.15 7.67
C CYS A 44 12.41 5.19 8.30
N MET A 45 13.60 5.32 7.72
CA MET A 45 14.58 6.36 8.07
C MET A 45 14.60 7.52 7.07
N LEU A 46 14.15 7.27 5.84
CA LEU A 46 14.30 8.22 4.73
C LEU A 46 13.58 9.55 4.98
N SER A 47 12.35 9.51 5.49
CA SER A 47 11.59 10.70 5.82
C SER A 47 12.28 11.53 6.89
N SER A 48 12.73 10.91 7.98
CA SER A 48 13.43 11.59 9.06
C SER A 48 14.78 12.17 8.60
N TYR A 49 15.51 11.42 7.80
CA TYR A 49 16.82 11.84 7.29
C TYR A 49 16.73 13.08 6.39
N LEU A 50 15.76 13.09 5.46
CA LEU A 50 15.65 14.18 4.48
C LEU A 50 14.84 15.38 4.97
N THR A 51 13.94 15.22 5.93
CA THR A 51 12.99 16.28 6.32
C THR A 51 12.84 16.50 7.81
N GLY A 52 13.46 15.69 8.66
CA GLY A 52 13.24 15.70 10.10
C GLY A 52 11.89 15.12 10.53
N ARG A 53 11.01 14.72 9.61
CA ARG A 53 9.66 14.20 9.90
C ARG A 53 9.70 12.69 10.09
N SER A 54 9.13 12.21 11.20
CA SER A 54 9.16 10.80 11.53
C SER A 54 8.00 10.02 10.92
N ALA A 55 8.26 9.30 9.83
CA ALA A 55 7.29 8.41 9.22
C ALA A 55 6.80 7.31 10.20
N ASN A 56 7.66 6.88 11.11
CA ASN A 56 7.35 5.85 12.12
C ASN A 56 6.37 6.33 13.19
N ARG A 57 6.14 7.65 13.27
CA ARG A 57 5.14 8.30 14.12
C ARG A 57 3.93 8.81 13.35
N GLY A 58 3.73 8.34 12.13
CA GLY A 58 2.63 8.77 11.26
C GLY A 58 2.86 10.10 10.54
N ASP A 59 4.05 10.69 10.62
CA ASP A 59 4.39 11.97 9.98
C ASP A 59 5.31 11.75 8.75
N CYS A 60 4.87 10.91 7.83
CA CYS A 60 5.59 10.62 6.60
C CYS A 60 5.53 11.78 5.61
N SER A 61 6.67 12.22 5.09
CA SER A 61 6.79 13.24 4.05
C SER A 61 6.80 12.66 2.63
N HIS A 62 6.64 11.35 2.47
CA HIS A 62 6.64 10.63 1.19
C HIS A 62 7.91 10.87 0.34
N THR A 63 9.04 11.05 0.99
CA THR A 63 10.33 11.32 0.34
C THR A 63 10.72 10.26 -0.69
N CYS A 64 10.35 9.00 -0.49
CA CYS A 64 10.58 7.92 -1.47
C CYS A 64 9.83 8.11 -2.80
N ARG A 65 8.95 9.10 -2.88
CA ARG A 65 8.11 9.43 -4.04
C ARG A 65 8.40 10.81 -4.62
N TRP A 66 9.41 11.52 -4.09
CA TRP A 66 9.84 12.79 -4.63
C TRP A 66 10.53 12.61 -5.96
N ASN A 67 10.54 13.67 -6.74
CA ASN A 67 11.30 13.74 -7.97
C ASN A 67 12.78 13.88 -7.66
N TYR A 68 13.59 12.98 -8.19
CA TYR A 68 15.04 13.00 -8.04
C TYR A 68 15.70 13.06 -9.42
N LYS A 69 16.80 13.85 -9.54
CA LYS A 69 17.71 13.71 -10.67
C LYS A 69 18.80 12.74 -10.27
N MET A 70 18.91 11.65 -11.00
CA MET A 70 19.94 10.65 -10.76
C MET A 70 20.98 10.67 -11.85
N TYR A 71 22.23 10.45 -11.43
CA TYR A 71 23.36 10.37 -12.35
C TYR A 71 23.84 8.92 -12.54
N ALA A 72 23.71 8.05 -11.59
CA ALA A 72 23.79 6.59 -11.62
C ALA A 72 23.58 6.01 -10.21
N LEU A 73 22.99 4.84 -10.09
CA LEU A 73 23.02 4.05 -8.86
C LEU A 73 23.33 2.59 -9.24
N GLU A 74 24.60 2.23 -9.12
CA GLU A 74 25.10 0.88 -9.24
C GLU A 74 25.69 0.47 -7.90
N GLU A 75 25.31 -0.68 -7.39
CA GLU A 75 25.88 -1.21 -6.16
C GLU A 75 27.14 -1.99 -6.51
N GLU A 76 28.24 -1.70 -5.78
CA GLU A 76 29.61 -2.09 -6.16
C GLU A 76 29.84 -3.60 -6.19
N GLU A 77 29.10 -4.37 -5.38
CA GLU A 77 29.17 -5.84 -5.33
C GLU A 77 28.25 -6.52 -6.35
N ARG A 78 27.28 -5.78 -6.92
CA ARG A 78 26.29 -6.26 -7.91
C ARG A 78 26.43 -5.52 -9.24
N LYS A 79 27.66 -5.49 -9.76
CA LYS A 79 27.95 -4.84 -11.03
C LYS A 79 27.05 -5.31 -12.16
N GLY A 80 26.42 -4.37 -12.85
CA GLY A 80 25.47 -4.64 -13.93
C GLY A 80 24.03 -4.82 -13.45
N THR A 81 23.77 -4.78 -12.14
CA THR A 81 22.40 -4.76 -11.58
C THR A 81 22.06 -3.31 -11.25
N TYR A 82 21.25 -2.71 -12.11
CA TYR A 82 20.74 -1.36 -11.89
C TYR A 82 19.42 -1.45 -11.15
N PHE A 83 19.25 -0.68 -10.09
CA PHE A 83 17.95 -0.53 -9.46
C PHE A 83 16.99 0.15 -10.44
N PRO A 84 15.76 -0.35 -10.58
CA PRO A 84 14.81 0.23 -11.51
C PRO A 84 14.56 1.69 -11.15
N ILE A 85 14.86 2.54 -12.11
CA ILE A 85 14.63 3.98 -12.07
C ILE A 85 13.61 4.25 -13.15
N GLU A 86 12.47 4.80 -12.76
CA GLU A 86 11.49 5.24 -13.73
C GLU A 86 11.77 6.69 -14.09
N GLU A 87 12.06 6.91 -15.35
CA GLU A 87 12.22 8.23 -15.94
C GLU A 87 10.98 8.55 -16.78
N ASN A 88 10.30 9.63 -16.42
CA ASN A 88 9.17 10.15 -17.15
C ASN A 88 9.47 11.59 -17.54
N GLY A 89 10.23 11.79 -18.61
CA GLY A 89 10.59 13.07 -19.24
C GLY A 89 10.94 14.25 -18.32
N ASP A 90 10.13 14.46 -17.28
CA ASP A 90 10.27 15.58 -16.34
C ASP A 90 10.78 15.20 -14.95
N TYR A 91 10.69 13.91 -14.55
CA TYR A 91 11.13 13.46 -13.23
C TYR A 91 11.48 11.97 -13.18
N THR A 92 12.28 11.60 -12.18
CA THR A 92 12.72 10.23 -11.91
C THR A 92 12.20 9.80 -10.55
N THR A 93 11.50 8.67 -10.46
CA THR A 93 11.08 8.06 -9.18
C THR A 93 11.95 6.87 -8.84
N ILE A 94 12.38 6.80 -7.57
CA ILE A 94 13.23 5.74 -7.05
C ILE A 94 12.38 4.86 -6.13
N LEU A 95 12.44 3.52 -6.31
CA LEU A 95 11.80 2.57 -5.41
C LEU A 95 10.28 2.76 -5.29
N SER A 96 9.63 3.01 -6.41
CA SER A 96 8.18 3.17 -6.46
C SER A 96 7.47 1.85 -6.22
N SER A 97 6.81 1.70 -5.07
CA SER A 97 5.95 0.55 -4.79
C SER A 97 4.59 0.69 -5.46
N LYS A 98 4.00 -0.43 -5.90
CA LYS A 98 2.61 -0.50 -6.37
C LYS A 98 1.64 0.01 -5.31
N ASP A 99 0.43 0.40 -5.70
CA ASP A 99 -0.62 0.78 -4.75
C ASP A 99 -1.44 -0.44 -4.35
N LEU A 100 -1.81 -0.53 -3.08
CA LEU A 100 -2.64 -1.61 -2.55
C LEU A 100 -4.09 -1.46 -3.03
N CYS A 101 -4.72 -2.56 -3.45
CA CYS A 101 -6.15 -2.61 -3.72
C CYS A 101 -6.71 -3.99 -3.38
N MET A 102 -7.54 -4.05 -2.35
CA MET A 102 -8.20 -5.28 -1.86
C MET A 102 -9.70 -5.28 -2.12
N ILE A 103 -10.18 -4.46 -3.07
CA ILE A 103 -11.63 -4.30 -3.32
C ILE A 103 -12.32 -5.60 -3.72
N ASP A 104 -11.61 -6.51 -4.38
CA ASP A 104 -12.13 -7.82 -4.78
C ASP A 104 -12.17 -8.85 -3.65
N HIS A 105 -11.48 -8.56 -2.55
CA HIS A 105 -11.22 -9.49 -1.45
C HIS A 105 -11.86 -9.04 -0.13
N VAL A 106 -12.86 -8.14 -0.19
CA VAL A 106 -13.50 -7.60 1.02
C VAL A 106 -14.11 -8.70 1.89
N LYS A 107 -14.78 -9.69 1.28
CA LYS A 107 -15.37 -10.83 2.00
C LYS A 107 -14.30 -11.71 2.65
N GLU A 108 -13.20 -11.98 1.97
CA GLU A 108 -12.09 -12.77 2.52
C GLU A 108 -11.44 -12.07 3.72
N LEU A 109 -11.35 -10.74 3.69
CA LEU A 109 -10.83 -9.94 4.81
C LEU A 109 -11.77 -9.97 6.01
N GLU A 110 -13.08 -9.88 5.80
CA GLU A 110 -14.09 -10.02 6.83
C GLU A 110 -14.06 -11.42 7.46
N GLU A 111 -14.04 -12.47 6.63
CA GLU A 111 -13.92 -13.86 7.06
C GLU A 111 -12.61 -14.16 7.81
N ALA A 112 -11.54 -13.44 7.50
CA ALA A 112 -10.28 -13.52 8.25
C ALA A 112 -10.37 -12.87 9.64
N GLY A 113 -11.38 -12.05 9.89
CA GLY A 113 -11.65 -11.40 11.18
C GLY A 113 -11.24 -9.93 11.26
N LEU A 114 -11.07 -9.24 10.12
CA LEU A 114 -10.91 -7.79 10.14
C LEU A 114 -12.22 -7.11 10.50
N SER A 115 -12.15 -6.20 11.47
CA SER A 115 -13.28 -5.37 11.93
C SER A 115 -13.33 -4.01 11.24
N SER A 116 -12.21 -3.57 10.67
CA SER A 116 -12.08 -2.25 10.04
C SER A 116 -11.13 -2.28 8.86
N LEU A 117 -11.55 -1.62 7.77
CA LEU A 117 -10.81 -1.48 6.53
C LEU A 117 -10.29 -0.04 6.41
N LYS A 118 -8.97 0.12 6.35
CA LYS A 118 -8.32 1.44 6.31
C LYS A 118 -7.89 1.82 4.90
N ILE A 119 -8.27 3.01 4.47
CA ILE A 119 -7.89 3.59 3.18
C ILE A 119 -6.78 4.61 3.41
N GLU A 120 -5.66 4.48 2.69
CA GLU A 120 -4.60 5.49 2.67
C GLU A 120 -4.94 6.55 1.61
N GLY A 121 -5.15 7.76 2.06
CA GLY A 121 -5.52 8.88 1.19
C GLY A 121 -4.96 10.22 1.68
N ARG A 122 -4.02 10.23 2.64
CA ARG A 122 -3.49 11.45 3.26
C ARG A 122 -2.97 12.49 2.26
N MET A 123 -2.27 12.03 1.23
CA MET A 123 -1.69 12.90 0.19
C MET A 123 -2.52 12.90 -1.10
N LYS A 124 -3.71 12.36 -1.05
CA LYS A 124 -4.62 12.28 -2.19
C LYS A 124 -5.70 13.38 -2.13
N SER A 125 -6.36 13.63 -3.24
CA SER A 125 -7.47 14.60 -3.30
C SER A 125 -8.69 14.11 -2.52
N VAL A 126 -9.56 15.05 -2.14
CA VAL A 126 -10.87 14.71 -1.53
C VAL A 126 -11.70 13.83 -2.48
N TYR A 127 -11.62 14.09 -3.78
CA TYR A 127 -12.30 13.31 -4.80
C TYR A 127 -11.85 11.84 -4.77
N TYR A 128 -10.54 11.58 -4.74
CA TYR A 128 -9.98 10.23 -4.60
C TYR A 128 -10.54 9.52 -3.36
N VAL A 129 -10.48 10.17 -2.20
CA VAL A 129 -10.96 9.58 -0.95
C VAL A 129 -12.45 9.26 -1.04
N ALA A 130 -13.26 10.15 -1.61
CA ALA A 130 -14.70 9.96 -1.77
C ALA A 130 -15.01 8.76 -2.69
N VAL A 131 -14.36 8.69 -3.85
CA VAL A 131 -14.56 7.59 -4.82
C VAL A 131 -14.18 6.24 -4.23
N VAL A 132 -12.98 6.15 -3.65
CA VAL A 132 -12.49 4.89 -3.06
C VAL A 132 -13.38 4.46 -1.89
N THR A 133 -13.71 5.37 -0.97
CA THR A 133 -14.57 5.05 0.18
C THR A 133 -15.95 4.58 -0.27
N ARG A 134 -16.54 5.23 -1.28
CA ARG A 134 -17.83 4.81 -1.86
C ARG A 134 -17.75 3.40 -2.42
N ALA A 135 -16.71 3.08 -3.18
CA ALA A 135 -16.55 1.76 -3.78
C ALA A 135 -16.41 0.67 -2.71
N TYR A 136 -15.57 0.87 -1.69
CA TYR A 136 -15.45 -0.07 -0.58
C TYR A 136 -16.74 -0.21 0.21
N ARG A 137 -17.46 0.89 0.47
CA ARG A 137 -18.77 0.81 1.15
C ARG A 137 -19.76 -0.04 0.36
N LYS A 138 -19.82 0.15 -0.96
CA LYS A 138 -20.69 -0.64 -1.83
C LYS A 138 -20.28 -2.13 -1.89
N ALA A 139 -18.98 -2.40 -1.85
CA ALA A 139 -18.48 -3.77 -1.80
C ALA A 139 -18.83 -4.47 -0.46
N ILE A 140 -18.72 -3.77 0.67
CA ILE A 140 -19.10 -4.28 2.00
C ILE A 140 -20.60 -4.55 2.06
N ASP A 141 -21.43 -3.66 1.55
CA ASP A 141 -22.89 -3.78 1.54
C ASP A 141 -23.40 -4.80 0.52
N ASP A 142 -22.50 -5.41 -0.26
CA ASP A 142 -22.83 -6.33 -1.38
C ASP A 142 -23.86 -5.72 -2.36
N ASP A 143 -23.73 -4.42 -2.60
CA ASP A 143 -24.63 -3.66 -3.47
C ASP A 143 -24.59 -4.22 -4.90
N LYS A 144 -25.77 -4.28 -5.54
CA LYS A 144 -25.92 -4.80 -6.92
C LYS A 144 -25.07 -4.04 -7.94
N ASP A 145 -24.78 -2.76 -7.68
CA ASP A 145 -24.00 -1.89 -8.54
C ASP A 145 -22.51 -1.82 -8.15
N LYS A 146 -22.04 -2.69 -7.23
CA LYS A 146 -20.67 -2.69 -6.72
C LYS A 146 -19.61 -2.68 -7.81
N ASP A 147 -19.82 -3.39 -8.91
CA ASP A 147 -18.87 -3.46 -10.02
C ASP A 147 -18.74 -2.13 -10.78
N LEU A 148 -19.80 -1.31 -10.81
CA LEU A 148 -19.74 0.03 -11.37
C LEU A 148 -18.83 0.93 -10.51
N TYR A 149 -19.06 0.93 -9.20
CA TYR A 149 -18.24 1.73 -8.27
C TYR A 149 -16.80 1.25 -8.18
N LYS A 150 -16.56 -0.04 -8.39
CA LYS A 150 -15.22 -0.59 -8.49
C LYS A 150 -14.48 -0.04 -9.70
N ARG A 151 -15.15 0.10 -10.86
CA ARG A 151 -14.53 0.71 -12.05
C ARG A 151 -14.06 2.13 -11.78
N ASP A 152 -14.82 2.92 -11.00
CA ASP A 152 -14.45 4.29 -10.67
C ASP A 152 -13.09 4.39 -9.94
N ILE A 153 -12.65 3.32 -9.25
CA ILE A 153 -11.32 3.27 -8.62
C ILE A 153 -10.20 3.34 -9.66
N PHE A 154 -10.40 2.77 -10.84
CA PHE A 154 -9.41 2.76 -11.92
C PHE A 154 -9.36 4.09 -12.68
N ASP A 155 -10.36 4.96 -12.48
CA ASP A 155 -10.43 6.29 -13.11
C ASP A 155 -9.76 7.36 -12.25
N VAL A 156 -9.46 7.08 -10.98
CA VAL A 156 -8.69 8.00 -10.11
C VAL A 156 -7.21 7.68 -10.17
N SER A 157 -6.39 8.70 -9.91
CA SER A 157 -4.93 8.58 -9.96
C SER A 157 -4.38 7.51 -9.03
N HIS A 158 -3.82 6.47 -9.61
CA HIS A 158 -3.18 5.34 -8.90
C HIS A 158 -1.96 4.83 -9.66
N ARG A 159 -1.12 4.06 -8.98
CA ARG A 159 -0.11 3.20 -9.59
C ARG A 159 -0.72 1.84 -9.89
N GLU A 160 0.04 0.98 -10.57
CA GLU A 160 -0.40 -0.40 -10.72
C GLU A 160 -0.83 -1.02 -9.38
N PHE A 161 -1.95 -1.72 -9.37
CA PHE A 161 -2.50 -2.30 -8.15
C PHE A 161 -1.87 -3.65 -7.79
N THR A 162 -1.80 -3.91 -6.50
CA THR A 162 -1.34 -5.15 -5.89
C THR A 162 -2.20 -5.52 -4.69
N THR A 163 -2.25 -6.79 -4.35
CA THR A 163 -2.81 -7.28 -3.09
C THR A 163 -1.82 -7.17 -1.91
N GLY A 164 -0.64 -6.61 -2.15
CA GLY A 164 0.40 -6.46 -1.13
C GLY A 164 0.85 -7.81 -0.57
N PHE A 165 0.84 -7.90 0.75
CA PHE A 165 1.27 -9.10 1.48
C PHE A 165 0.13 -10.03 1.90
N PHE A 166 -1.12 -9.71 1.59
CA PHE A 166 -2.27 -10.45 2.12
C PHE A 166 -2.28 -11.93 1.78
N PHE A 167 -1.84 -12.31 0.60
CA PHE A 167 -1.84 -13.70 0.12
C PHE A 167 -0.45 -14.35 0.09
N ARG A 168 0.54 -13.75 0.72
CA ARG A 168 1.91 -14.26 0.75
C ARG A 168 2.35 -14.54 2.17
N ASP A 169 3.00 -15.68 2.37
CA ASP A 169 3.62 -16.02 3.63
C ASP A 169 5.07 -15.51 3.71
N ASP A 170 5.72 -15.24 2.57
CA ASP A 170 7.06 -14.65 2.51
C ASP A 170 7.00 -13.15 2.15
N PRO A 171 7.38 -12.26 3.10
CA PRO A 171 7.37 -10.82 2.87
C PRO A 171 8.42 -10.33 1.86
N ILE A 172 9.44 -11.10 1.53
CA ILE A 172 10.54 -10.67 0.66
C ILE A 172 10.10 -10.66 -0.80
N GLU A 173 9.34 -11.66 -1.24
CA GLU A 173 8.86 -11.77 -2.62
C GLU A 173 7.81 -10.73 -3.02
N ALA A 174 7.15 -10.09 -2.04
CA ALA A 174 6.13 -9.09 -2.32
C ALA A 174 6.68 -7.72 -2.73
N ARG A 175 7.99 -7.51 -2.66
CA ARG A 175 8.60 -6.18 -2.82
C ARG A 175 9.14 -5.91 -4.21
N VAL A 176 9.56 -6.93 -4.91
CA VAL A 176 10.26 -6.75 -6.18
C VAL A 176 9.67 -7.74 -7.17
N ASP A 177 8.87 -7.23 -8.05
CA ASP A 177 8.54 -7.94 -9.29
C ASP A 177 9.59 -7.49 -10.30
N ASP A 178 10.66 -8.26 -10.43
CA ASP A 178 11.83 -7.90 -11.22
C ASP A 178 11.54 -7.77 -12.71
N ASP A 179 10.42 -8.26 -13.20
CA ASP A 179 10.19 -8.38 -14.64
C ASP A 179 9.15 -7.43 -15.25
N VAL A 180 8.23 -6.82 -14.51
CA VAL A 180 7.07 -6.18 -15.18
C VAL A 180 6.54 -4.91 -14.53
N SER A 181 6.99 -4.47 -13.39
CA SER A 181 6.26 -3.43 -12.66
C SER A 181 6.73 -2.01 -12.96
N ARG A 182 6.46 -1.55 -14.16
CA ARG A 182 6.41 -0.12 -14.40
C ARG A 182 5.03 0.40 -14.03
N PRO A 183 4.87 1.38 -13.15
CA PRO A 183 3.57 2.00 -12.92
C PRO A 183 3.09 2.61 -14.22
N THR A 184 1.83 2.37 -14.54
CA THR A 184 1.22 2.82 -15.79
C THR A 184 0.56 4.18 -15.66
N SER A 185 0.46 4.74 -14.46
CA SER A 185 -0.15 6.07 -14.25
C SER A 185 0.48 6.82 -13.10
N TYR A 186 0.73 8.09 -13.33
CA TYR A 186 1.18 9.08 -12.35
C TYR A 186 0.14 10.18 -12.25
N GLY A 187 -0.26 10.52 -11.06
CA GLY A 187 -1.07 11.69 -10.79
C GLY A 187 -0.50 12.45 -9.63
#